data_c6f418f558046b1db7892df87dfe9d92
#
_entry.id   c6f418f558046b1db7892df87dfe9d92
#
_cell.length_a   1.000
_cell.length_b   1.000
_cell.length_c   1.000
_cell.angle_alpha   90.00
_cell.angle_beta   90.00
_cell.angle_gamma   90.00
#
_symmetry.space_group_name_H-M   'P 1'
#
loop_
_entity.id
_entity.type
_entity.pdbx_description
1 polymer ?
#
loop_
_entity_poly.entity_id
_entity_poly.type
_entity_poly.pdbx_seq_one_letter_code
_entity_poly.pdbx_strand_id
1 'polypeptide(L)'
;MSELLITSSLDPIEKGQVFSKGLPRHVTIWQYFQLPDFHRDVFIAEVGEAVEAFSPLEIMGAECDHFGPNNDVPVRRIMALGSGATLIALHATLGEIINRHDGVIANPEWAYQNYNPHITYVEGQALEEAEYTKLRTVELIERLPASKDKIVRNVWELEDA
;
A
#
# COMPACT_ATOMS: atom_id res chain seq x y z
N MET A 1 -9.67 6.07 17.14
CA MET A 1 -8.48 5.70 16.33
C MET A 1 -8.93 5.03 15.04
N SER A 2 -8.45 5.52 13.91
CA SER A 2 -8.67 4.87 12.62
C SER A 2 -7.56 3.87 12.36
N GLU A 3 -7.92 2.66 11.96
CA GLU A 3 -6.96 1.63 11.53
C GLU A 3 -6.87 1.67 10.01
N LEU A 4 -5.70 2.01 9.51
CA LEU A 4 -5.49 2.36 8.10
C LEU A 4 -4.39 1.52 7.48
N LEU A 5 -4.47 1.34 6.16
CA LEU A 5 -3.37 0.84 5.37
C LEU A 5 -3.29 1.61 4.06
N ILE A 6 -2.11 1.64 3.47
CA ILE A 6 -1.89 2.30 2.19
C ILE A 6 -1.45 1.25 1.17
N THR A 7 -2.16 1.23 0.05
CA THR A 7 -1.92 0.25 -1.03
C THR A 7 -1.72 0.95 -2.36
N SER A 8 -1.25 0.18 -3.33
CA SER A 8 -1.30 0.56 -4.74
C SER A 8 -1.85 -0.65 -5.50
N SER A 9 -3.01 -0.47 -6.10
CA SER A 9 -3.76 -1.58 -6.70
C SER A 9 -3.40 -1.77 -8.17
N LEU A 10 -3.30 -3.05 -8.58
CA LEU A 10 -3.16 -3.41 -9.98
C LEU A 10 -4.52 -3.37 -10.68
N ASP A 11 -5.57 -3.71 -9.94
CA ASP A 11 -6.95 -3.67 -10.44
C ASP A 11 -7.61 -2.42 -9.86
N PRO A 12 -8.26 -1.58 -10.68
CA PRO A 12 -8.81 -0.30 -10.20
C PRO A 12 -9.83 -0.46 -9.08
N ILE A 13 -9.70 0.38 -8.06
CA ILE A 13 -10.70 0.49 -6.99
C ILE A 13 -11.09 1.96 -6.84
N GLU A 14 -12.26 2.21 -6.25
CA GLU A 14 -12.83 3.54 -6.16
C GLU A 14 -13.06 3.98 -4.72
N LYS A 15 -12.97 5.28 -4.50
CA LYS A 15 -13.28 5.88 -3.21
C LYS A 15 -14.71 5.52 -2.80
N GLY A 16 -14.87 5.09 -1.56
CA GLY A 16 -16.16 4.67 -0.98
C GLY A 16 -16.48 3.19 -1.17
N GLN A 17 -15.71 2.49 -1.99
CA GLN A 17 -15.92 1.06 -2.20
C GLN A 17 -15.61 0.29 -0.92
N VAL A 18 -16.42 -0.75 -0.64
CA VAL A 18 -16.29 -1.56 0.57
C VAL A 18 -15.99 -3.01 0.18
N PHE A 19 -15.01 -3.59 0.85
CA PHE A 19 -14.63 -4.99 0.66
C PHE A 19 -14.81 -5.75 1.97
N SER A 20 -15.66 -6.76 1.96
CA SER A 20 -15.90 -7.64 3.12
C SER A 20 -14.90 -8.78 3.21
N LYS A 21 -14.16 -9.01 2.15
CA LYS A 21 -13.09 -10.02 2.06
C LYS A 21 -11.77 -9.33 1.71
N GLY A 22 -10.85 -10.04 1.07
CA GLY A 22 -9.58 -9.47 0.64
C GLY A 22 -9.75 -8.40 -0.43
N LEU A 23 -8.79 -7.51 -0.50
CA LEU A 23 -8.72 -6.50 -1.56
C LEU A 23 -8.31 -7.15 -2.89
N PRO A 24 -8.67 -6.55 -4.04
CA PRO A 24 -8.12 -6.96 -5.33
C PRO A 24 -6.58 -6.90 -5.31
N ARG A 25 -5.95 -7.43 -6.36
CA ARG A 25 -4.48 -7.47 -6.45
C ARG A 25 -3.88 -6.11 -6.16
N HIS A 26 -2.94 -6.07 -5.23
CA HIS A 26 -2.31 -4.83 -4.80
C HIS A 26 -0.94 -5.07 -4.21
N VAL A 27 -0.12 -4.03 -4.20
CA VAL A 27 1.08 -3.94 -3.39
C VAL A 27 0.73 -3.11 -2.17
N THR A 28 1.02 -3.61 -0.97
CA THR A 28 0.88 -2.82 0.24
C THR A 28 2.09 -1.90 0.37
N ILE A 29 1.86 -0.59 0.48
CA ILE A 29 2.92 0.39 0.71
C ILE A 29 3.16 0.53 2.20
N TRP A 30 2.10 0.68 2.99
CA TRP A 30 2.16 0.66 4.45
C TRP A 30 1.12 -0.29 4.99
N GLN A 31 1.56 -1.26 5.77
CA GLN A 31 0.67 -2.14 6.51
C GLN A 31 -0.02 -1.37 7.62
N TYR A 32 -0.94 -1.99 8.31
CA TYR A 32 -1.82 -1.33 9.27
C TYR A 32 -1.07 -0.42 10.23
N PHE A 33 -1.58 0.79 10.34
CA PHE A 33 -1.18 1.78 11.31
C PHE A 33 -2.43 2.45 11.85
N GLN A 34 -2.33 3.06 13.01
CA GLN A 34 -3.45 3.76 13.64
C GLN A 34 -3.16 5.25 13.70
N LEU A 35 -4.19 6.05 13.38
CA LEU A 35 -4.15 7.50 13.56
C LEU A 35 -5.31 7.92 14.45
N PRO A 36 -5.12 8.99 15.26
CA PRO A 36 -6.27 9.66 15.87
C PRO A 36 -7.25 10.10 14.80
N ASP A 37 -8.55 9.90 15.02
CA ASP A 37 -9.57 10.13 14.00
C ASP A 37 -9.57 11.57 13.46
N PHE A 38 -9.28 12.56 14.33
CA PHE A 38 -9.25 13.97 13.93
C PHE A 38 -8.03 14.33 13.07
N HIS A 39 -7.03 13.46 12.94
CA HIS A 39 -5.89 13.66 12.05
C HIS A 39 -6.15 13.18 10.63
N ARG A 40 -7.19 12.37 10.41
CA ARG A 40 -7.37 11.67 9.13
C ARG A 40 -7.46 12.62 7.94
N ASP A 41 -8.26 13.68 8.03
CA ASP A 41 -8.46 14.59 6.90
C ASP A 41 -7.19 15.37 6.56
N VAL A 42 -6.45 15.83 7.56
CA VAL A 42 -5.17 16.52 7.35
C VAL A 42 -4.14 15.54 6.79
N PHE A 43 -4.13 14.31 7.30
CA PHE A 43 -3.26 13.25 6.80
C PHE A 43 -3.53 13.00 5.31
N ILE A 44 -4.79 12.89 4.90
CA ILE A 44 -5.16 12.70 3.49
C ILE A 44 -4.63 13.85 2.63
N ALA A 45 -4.75 15.09 3.09
CA ALA A 45 -4.26 16.24 2.37
C ALA A 45 -2.73 16.23 2.21
N GLU A 46 -2.00 15.89 3.26
CA GLU A 46 -0.53 15.83 3.21
C GLU A 46 -0.05 14.68 2.31
N VAL A 47 -0.69 13.52 2.37
CA VAL A 47 -0.36 12.41 1.48
C VAL A 47 -0.60 12.82 0.03
N GLY A 48 -1.70 13.52 -0.25
CA GLY A 48 -1.99 14.02 -1.59
C GLY A 48 -0.88 14.94 -2.12
N GLU A 49 -0.38 15.85 -1.30
CA GLU A 49 0.75 16.72 -1.68
C GLU A 49 2.02 15.91 -1.95
N ALA A 50 2.32 14.92 -1.12
CA ALA A 50 3.50 14.09 -1.28
C ALA A 50 3.43 13.24 -2.56
N VAL A 51 2.27 12.68 -2.85
CA VAL A 51 2.04 11.81 -4.02
C VAL A 51 2.24 12.58 -5.34
N GLU A 52 2.00 13.89 -5.36
CA GLU A 52 2.22 14.72 -6.55
C GLU A 52 3.66 14.67 -7.07
N ALA A 53 4.63 14.35 -6.20
CA ALA A 53 6.03 14.24 -6.59
C ALA A 53 6.37 12.90 -7.26
N PHE A 54 5.41 11.99 -7.37
CA PHE A 54 5.61 10.64 -7.89
C PHE A 54 4.83 10.44 -9.19
N SER A 55 5.49 9.89 -10.20
CA SER A 55 4.85 9.35 -11.41
C SER A 55 4.45 7.89 -11.17
N PRO A 56 3.73 7.25 -12.10
CA PRO A 56 3.41 5.83 -11.96
C PRO A 56 4.65 5.01 -11.58
N LEU A 57 4.47 4.13 -10.61
CA LEU A 57 5.57 3.39 -10.01
C LEU A 57 5.89 2.15 -10.84
N GLU A 58 7.11 2.07 -11.35
CA GLU A 58 7.55 0.95 -12.17
C GLU A 58 7.95 -0.21 -11.27
N ILE A 59 7.38 -1.38 -11.53
CA ILE A 59 7.65 -2.60 -10.78
C ILE A 59 7.82 -3.79 -11.72
N MET A 60 8.48 -4.82 -11.21
CA MET A 60 8.65 -6.09 -11.91
C MET A 60 8.45 -7.22 -10.91
N GLY A 61 7.77 -8.28 -11.33
CA GLY A 61 7.64 -9.48 -10.53
C GLY A 61 9.01 -10.15 -10.32
N ALA A 62 9.28 -10.52 -9.08
CA ALA A 62 10.48 -11.27 -8.71
C ALA A 62 10.10 -12.70 -8.33
N GLU A 63 10.86 -13.36 -7.48
CA GLU A 63 10.60 -14.75 -7.09
C GLU A 63 9.34 -14.90 -6.24
N CYS A 64 8.81 -16.13 -6.20
CA CYS A 64 7.75 -16.49 -5.26
C CYS A 64 8.32 -16.61 -3.84
N ASP A 65 7.48 -16.33 -2.85
CA ASP A 65 7.84 -16.50 -1.44
C ASP A 65 6.57 -16.84 -0.66
N HIS A 66 6.73 -17.06 0.63
CA HIS A 66 5.63 -17.34 1.54
C HIS A 66 5.76 -16.45 2.76
N PHE A 67 4.69 -15.79 3.14
CA PHE A 67 4.63 -14.90 4.29
C PHE A 67 3.55 -15.35 5.27
N GLY A 68 3.42 -14.61 6.37
CA GLY A 68 2.45 -14.87 7.42
C GLY A 68 3.05 -15.65 8.58
N PRO A 69 2.29 -15.78 9.69
CA PRO A 69 2.79 -16.41 10.93
C PRO A 69 3.28 -17.83 10.75
N ASN A 70 2.65 -18.59 9.83
CA ASN A 70 2.99 -19.98 9.56
C ASN A 70 3.79 -20.14 8.28
N ASN A 71 4.22 -19.03 7.66
CA ASN A 71 4.96 -19.01 6.40
C ASN A 71 4.21 -19.78 5.30
N ASP A 72 2.90 -19.63 5.25
CA ASP A 72 2.00 -20.38 4.37
C ASP A 72 1.20 -19.52 3.40
N VAL A 73 1.37 -18.20 3.43
CA VAL A 73 0.70 -17.29 2.50
C VAL A 73 1.57 -17.08 1.27
N PRO A 74 1.19 -17.63 0.10
CA PRO A 74 1.99 -17.48 -1.11
C PRO A 74 1.91 -16.04 -1.64
N VAL A 75 3.08 -15.51 -1.99
CA VAL A 75 3.22 -14.15 -2.51
C VAL A 75 4.20 -14.12 -3.67
N ARG A 76 4.04 -13.11 -4.54
CA ARG A 76 5.04 -12.73 -5.53
C ARG A 76 5.80 -11.53 -4.99
N ARG A 77 7.09 -11.66 -4.79
CA ARG A 77 7.94 -10.53 -4.45
C ARG A 77 7.99 -9.55 -5.61
N ILE A 78 8.12 -8.27 -5.29
CA ILE A 78 8.15 -7.19 -6.28
C ILE A 78 9.49 -6.47 -6.19
N MET A 79 10.08 -6.23 -7.36
CA MET A 79 11.24 -5.38 -7.49
C MET A 79 10.77 -3.98 -7.89
N ALA A 80 11.12 -2.99 -7.07
CA ALA A 80 10.91 -1.59 -7.42
C ALA A 80 11.97 -1.17 -8.44
N LEU A 81 11.55 -0.58 -9.55
CA LEU A 81 12.45 -0.17 -10.62
C LEU A 81 12.63 1.34 -10.63
N GLY A 82 13.68 1.79 -11.30
CA GLY A 82 14.01 3.20 -11.43
C GLY A 82 14.90 3.71 -10.32
N SER A 83 15.12 5.04 -10.31
CA SER A 83 15.91 5.73 -9.30
C SER A 83 15.16 6.98 -8.83
N GLY A 84 15.41 7.39 -7.58
CA GLY A 84 14.75 8.56 -6.99
C GLY A 84 13.30 8.28 -6.55
N ALA A 85 12.32 8.72 -7.33
CA ALA A 85 10.90 8.62 -6.97
C ALA A 85 10.33 7.22 -7.25
N THR A 86 10.81 6.23 -6.51
CA THR A 86 10.41 4.81 -6.62
C THR A 86 9.38 4.43 -5.55
N LEU A 87 8.88 3.18 -5.65
CA LEU A 87 8.03 2.60 -4.62
C LEU A 87 8.68 2.65 -3.23
N ILE A 88 9.98 2.39 -3.15
CA ILE A 88 10.72 2.43 -1.89
C ILE A 88 10.77 3.86 -1.33
N ALA A 89 11.02 4.85 -2.20
CA ALA A 89 11.03 6.26 -1.81
C ALA A 89 9.63 6.70 -1.33
N LEU A 90 8.58 6.26 -1.99
CA LEU A 90 7.22 6.56 -1.57
C LEU A 90 6.92 5.98 -0.19
N HIS A 91 7.31 4.72 0.06
CA HIS A 91 7.16 4.10 1.38
C HIS A 91 7.83 4.97 2.47
N ALA A 92 9.07 5.40 2.24
CA ALA A 92 9.79 6.22 3.21
C ALA A 92 9.12 7.59 3.44
N THR A 93 8.69 8.25 2.36
CA THR A 93 8.02 9.54 2.43
C THR A 93 6.71 9.45 3.22
N LEU A 94 5.90 8.44 2.94
CA LEU A 94 4.63 8.24 3.65
C LEU A 94 4.85 7.88 5.11
N GLY A 95 5.91 7.15 5.43
CA GLY A 95 6.28 6.83 6.80
C GLY A 95 6.56 8.08 7.63
N GLU A 96 7.24 9.07 7.06
CA GLU A 96 7.47 10.36 7.73
C GLU A 96 6.15 11.08 8.03
N ILE A 97 5.20 11.03 7.10
CA ILE A 97 3.89 11.66 7.31
C ILE A 97 3.12 10.93 8.43
N ILE A 98 3.13 9.60 8.43
CA ILE A 98 2.52 8.80 9.49
C ILE A 98 3.08 9.22 10.86
N ASN A 99 4.39 9.34 10.96
CA ASN A 99 5.04 9.73 12.21
C ASN A 99 4.67 11.16 12.65
N ARG A 100 4.56 12.09 11.71
CA ARG A 100 4.17 13.47 12.03
C ARG A 100 2.75 13.57 12.59
N HIS A 101 1.89 12.61 12.26
CA HIS A 101 0.51 12.55 12.74
C HIS A 101 0.34 11.63 13.93
N ASP A 102 1.42 11.32 14.64
CA ASP A 102 1.40 10.42 15.80
C ASP A 102 0.83 9.04 15.48
N GLY A 103 1.08 8.56 14.26
CA GLY A 103 0.65 7.26 13.83
C GLY A 103 1.39 6.15 14.57
N VAL A 104 0.64 5.09 14.92
CA VAL A 104 1.19 3.91 15.57
C VAL A 104 1.22 2.76 14.55
N ILE A 105 2.42 2.32 14.19
CA ILE A 105 2.63 1.27 13.21
C ILE A 105 2.49 -0.08 13.89
N ALA A 106 1.61 -0.95 13.35
CA ALA A 106 1.33 -2.25 13.94
C ALA A 106 2.54 -3.21 13.90
N ASN A 107 3.27 -3.20 12.79
CA ASN A 107 4.39 -4.12 12.57
C ASN A 107 5.65 -3.34 12.15
N PRO A 108 6.32 -2.65 13.09
CA PRO A 108 7.49 -1.83 12.77
C PRO A 108 8.67 -2.65 12.21
N GLU A 109 8.72 -3.94 12.49
CA GLU A 109 9.75 -4.84 11.96
C GLU A 109 9.72 -5.01 10.45
N TRP A 110 8.61 -4.65 9.79
CA TRP A 110 8.45 -4.74 8.34
C TRP A 110 8.48 -3.37 7.65
N ALA A 111 8.94 -2.35 8.36
CA ALA A 111 8.95 -0.99 7.88
C ALA A 111 10.35 -0.55 7.45
N TYR A 112 10.42 0.51 6.67
CA TYR A 112 11.63 1.20 6.23
C TYR A 112 12.62 0.25 5.54
N GLN A 113 13.82 0.05 6.09
CA GLN A 113 14.84 -0.81 5.49
C GLN A 113 14.40 -2.27 5.37
N ASN A 114 13.42 -2.70 6.15
CA ASN A 114 12.87 -4.05 6.10
C ASN A 114 11.61 -4.14 5.24
N TYR A 115 11.22 -3.06 4.59
CA TYR A 115 10.08 -3.07 3.69
C TYR A 115 10.35 -4.01 2.52
N ASN A 116 9.43 -4.95 2.33
CA ASN A 116 9.56 -6.00 1.34
C ASN A 116 8.27 -6.04 0.49
N PRO A 117 8.21 -5.27 -0.59
CA PRO A 117 7.00 -5.19 -1.39
C PRO A 117 6.67 -6.53 -2.05
N HIS A 118 5.38 -6.87 -2.04
CA HIS A 118 4.91 -8.13 -2.61
C HIS A 118 3.44 -8.03 -2.98
N ILE A 119 2.99 -8.97 -3.80
CA ILE A 119 1.58 -9.15 -4.15
C ILE A 119 1.17 -10.53 -3.63
N THR A 120 0.13 -10.58 -2.79
CA THR A 120 -0.46 -11.82 -2.35
C THR A 120 -1.24 -12.44 -3.50
N TYR A 121 -1.13 -13.76 -3.69
CA TYR A 121 -1.91 -14.46 -4.70
C TYR A 121 -3.40 -14.40 -4.35
N VAL A 122 -4.21 -13.93 -5.29
CA VAL A 122 -5.66 -13.88 -5.18
C VAL A 122 -6.23 -14.75 -6.29
N GLU A 123 -6.84 -15.87 -5.91
CA GLU A 123 -7.44 -16.83 -6.85
C GLU A 123 -6.48 -17.27 -7.97
N GLY A 124 -5.20 -17.47 -7.62
CA GLY A 124 -4.17 -17.84 -8.58
C GLY A 124 -3.68 -16.71 -9.47
N GLN A 125 -4.22 -15.51 -9.31
CA GLN A 125 -3.81 -14.34 -10.07
C GLN A 125 -2.79 -13.53 -9.30
N ALA A 126 -1.64 -13.31 -9.92
CA ALA A 126 -0.58 -12.46 -9.41
C ALA A 126 0.22 -11.95 -10.61
N LEU A 127 1.14 -11.04 -10.33
CA LEU A 127 2.13 -10.68 -11.33
C LEU A 127 3.05 -11.86 -11.56
N GLU A 128 3.39 -12.15 -12.81
CA GLU A 128 4.34 -13.21 -13.13
C GLU A 128 5.77 -12.78 -12.85
N GLU A 129 6.67 -13.76 -12.67
CA GLU A 129 8.08 -13.47 -12.55
C GLU A 129 8.58 -12.77 -13.82
N ALA A 130 9.37 -11.70 -13.65
CA ALA A 130 9.87 -10.83 -14.72
C ALA A 130 8.81 -10.04 -15.48
N GLU A 131 7.55 -10.13 -15.08
CA GLU A 131 6.50 -9.29 -15.66
C GLU A 131 6.64 -7.85 -15.15
N TYR A 132 6.69 -6.90 -16.10
CA TYR A 132 6.79 -5.47 -15.82
C TYR A 132 5.41 -4.84 -15.85
N THR A 133 5.14 -3.92 -14.92
CA THR A 133 3.95 -3.08 -14.95
C THR A 133 4.20 -1.77 -14.21
N LYS A 134 3.24 -0.86 -14.29
CA LYS A 134 3.24 0.39 -13.55
C LYS A 134 2.06 0.43 -12.60
N LEU A 135 2.32 0.82 -11.36
CA LEU A 135 1.28 1.12 -10.39
C LEU A 135 0.84 2.58 -10.61
N ARG A 136 -0.45 2.79 -10.83
CA ARG A 136 -0.98 4.09 -11.26
C ARG A 136 -1.78 4.82 -10.19
N THR A 137 -2.04 4.19 -9.07
CA THR A 137 -2.82 4.76 -7.99
C THR A 137 -2.21 4.43 -6.63
N VAL A 138 -2.51 5.29 -5.66
CA VAL A 138 -2.23 5.04 -4.24
C VAL A 138 -3.56 5.16 -3.53
N GLU A 139 -3.87 4.22 -2.65
CA GLU A 139 -5.15 4.22 -1.93
C GLU A 139 -4.92 4.24 -0.42
N LEU A 140 -5.78 4.98 0.27
CA LEU A 140 -5.92 4.89 1.72
C LEU A 140 -7.14 4.06 2.04
N ILE A 141 -6.95 3.01 2.82
CA ILE A 141 -7.99 2.06 3.16
C ILE A 141 -8.13 2.01 4.68
N GLU A 142 -9.36 2.04 5.15
CA GLU A 142 -9.66 1.90 6.58
C GLU A 142 -10.34 0.57 6.84
N ARG A 143 -9.84 -0.16 7.85
CA ARG A 143 -10.50 -1.36 8.33
C ARG A 143 -11.41 -1.00 9.49
N LEU A 144 -12.70 -1.30 9.35
CA LEU A 144 -13.70 -1.01 10.37
C LEU A 144 -13.58 -2.03 11.52
N PRO A 145 -13.59 -1.58 12.79
CA PRO A 145 -13.28 -2.47 13.91
C PRO A 145 -14.32 -3.56 14.14
N ALA A 146 -15.60 -3.27 13.94
CA ALA A 146 -16.68 -4.22 14.23
C ALA A 146 -16.80 -5.33 13.18
N SER A 147 -16.96 -4.95 11.92
CA SER A 147 -17.19 -5.89 10.80
C SER A 147 -15.91 -6.42 10.18
N LYS A 148 -14.78 -5.74 10.39
CA LYS A 148 -13.50 -5.97 9.70
C LYS A 148 -13.58 -5.66 8.19
N ASP A 149 -14.67 -5.04 7.74
CA ASP A 149 -14.78 -4.57 6.37
C ASP A 149 -13.73 -3.48 6.10
N LYS A 150 -13.28 -3.42 4.86
CA LYS A 150 -12.32 -2.42 4.40
C LYS A 150 -13.04 -1.43 3.51
N ILE A 151 -12.91 -0.14 3.82
CA ILE A 151 -13.49 0.91 3.01
C ILE A 151 -12.37 1.77 2.41
N VAL A 152 -12.48 2.07 1.12
CA VAL A 152 -11.53 2.94 0.43
C VAL A 152 -11.83 4.39 0.80
N ARG A 153 -10.96 5.00 1.59
CA ARG A 153 -11.16 6.39 2.06
C ARG A 153 -10.69 7.43 1.06
N ASN A 154 -9.66 7.12 0.30
CA ASN A 154 -9.20 8.02 -0.76
C ASN A 154 -8.41 7.24 -1.81
N VAL A 155 -8.40 7.79 -3.03
CA VAL A 155 -7.59 7.29 -4.15
C VAL A 155 -6.85 8.48 -4.74
N TRP A 156 -5.53 8.38 -4.87
CA TRP A 156 -4.70 9.37 -5.55
C TRP A 156 -4.16 8.78 -6.83
N GLU A 157 -4.33 9.48 -7.93
CA GLU A 157 -3.76 9.06 -9.20
C GLU A 157 -2.32 9.55 -9.33
N LEU A 158 -1.44 8.65 -9.80
CA LEU A 158 -0.05 8.97 -10.13
C LEU A 158 -0.02 9.39 -11.59
N GLU A 159 0.37 10.62 -11.85
CA GLU A 159 0.33 11.17 -13.21
C GLU A 159 1.70 11.07 -13.87
N ASP A 160 1.69 10.83 -15.19
CA ASP A 160 2.90 10.86 -15.98
C ASP A 160 3.52 12.26 -15.97
N ALA A 161 4.83 12.31 -15.87
CA ALA A 161 5.60 13.56 -15.82
C ALA A 161 5.55 14.31 -17.15
#